data_a73134389b3653ec61109a53008b6ce2
#
_entry.id   a73134389b3653ec61109a53008b6ce2
#
_cell.length_a   1.000
_cell.length_b   1.000
_cell.length_c   1.000
_cell.angle_alpha   90.00
_cell.angle_beta   90.00
_cell.angle_gamma   90.00
#
_symmetry.space_group_name_H-M   'P 1'
#
loop_
_entity.id
_entity.type
_entity.pdbx_description
1 polymer ?
#
loop_
_entity_poly.entity_id
_entity_poly.type
_entity_poly.pdbx_seq_one_letter_code
_entity_poly.pdbx_strand_id
1 'polypeptide(L)'
;GDYASVVRKVRPDAELGGDIVHLDGRVLGQHKGMIHYTVGQRKGLEVGGQPVPLYVIRLDPATQRVIVGPREALAVQAARIVDANWLADVQGRPIFAKVRSMAKPVPARMDGEWLSFDTPEYGVAPGQAAVFYDGERVLGGGEIAEERRASEADEEHEERRRGDDASDGRLAVGGEG
;
A
#
# COMPACT_ATOMS: atom_id res chain seq x y z
N GLY A 1 -11.80 -15.60 -21.68
CA GLY A 1 -12.06 -15.86 -20.33
C GLY A 1 -13.04 -14.93 -19.69
N ASP A 2 -13.81 -15.48 -18.82
CA ASP A 2 -14.95 -14.83 -18.22
C ASP A 2 -14.73 -14.37 -16.77
N TYR A 3 -13.52 -13.90 -16.48
CA TYR A 3 -13.22 -13.36 -15.15
C TYR A 3 -14.11 -12.17 -14.79
N ALA A 4 -14.35 -11.27 -15.74
CA ALA A 4 -15.25 -10.14 -15.56
C ALA A 4 -16.69 -10.57 -15.24
N SER A 5 -17.19 -11.61 -15.91
CA SER A 5 -18.51 -12.18 -15.69
C SER A 5 -18.66 -12.82 -14.29
N VAL A 6 -17.62 -13.49 -13.79
CA VAL A 6 -17.60 -14.08 -12.44
C VAL A 6 -17.60 -13.00 -11.37
N VAL A 7 -16.82 -11.94 -11.53
CA VAL A 7 -16.79 -10.81 -10.60
C VAL A 7 -18.12 -10.07 -10.57
N ARG A 8 -18.82 -9.93 -11.68
CA ARG A 8 -20.17 -9.35 -11.75
C ARG A 8 -21.18 -10.07 -10.86
N LYS A 9 -21.13 -11.39 -10.82
CA LYS A 9 -22.03 -12.20 -9.98
C LYS A 9 -21.73 -12.04 -8.48
N VAL A 10 -20.47 -11.81 -8.12
CA VAL A 10 -20.01 -11.70 -6.72
C VAL A 10 -20.06 -10.25 -6.23
N ARG A 11 -19.81 -9.28 -7.13
CA ARG A 11 -19.79 -7.84 -6.83
C ARG A 11 -20.44 -7.02 -7.94
N PRO A 12 -21.78 -6.96 -7.98
CA PRO A 12 -22.47 -6.20 -9.03
C PRO A 12 -22.15 -4.70 -9.01
N ASP A 13 -21.76 -4.14 -7.86
CA ASP A 13 -21.31 -2.77 -7.69
C ASP A 13 -19.97 -2.46 -8.40
N ALA A 14 -19.16 -3.48 -8.72
CA ALA A 14 -17.89 -3.29 -9.44
C ALA A 14 -18.06 -2.79 -10.88
N GLU A 15 -19.27 -2.85 -11.43
CA GLU A 15 -19.62 -2.31 -12.75
C GLU A 15 -20.17 -0.88 -12.71
N LEU A 16 -20.46 -0.37 -11.52
CA LEU A 16 -20.88 1.01 -11.39
C LEU A 16 -19.75 1.96 -11.73
N GLY A 17 -20.06 2.94 -12.56
CA GLY A 17 -19.11 4.00 -12.88
C GLY A 17 -18.81 4.90 -11.70
N GLY A 18 -17.75 5.65 -11.81
CA GLY A 18 -17.34 6.59 -10.78
C GLY A 18 -16.22 7.50 -11.28
N ASP A 19 -15.60 8.22 -10.37
CA ASP A 19 -14.55 9.16 -10.69
C ASP A 19 -13.15 8.51 -10.70
N ILE A 20 -12.32 8.99 -11.62
CA ILE A 20 -10.88 8.79 -11.57
C ILE A 20 -10.30 10.03 -10.88
N VAL A 21 -9.70 9.84 -9.71
CA VAL A 21 -9.25 10.93 -8.83
C VAL A 21 -7.76 10.82 -8.61
N HIS A 22 -7.04 11.93 -8.80
CA HIS A 22 -5.62 12.01 -8.44
C HIS A 22 -5.45 12.01 -6.91
N LEU A 23 -4.30 11.57 -6.42
CA LEU A 23 -3.96 11.61 -4.99
C LEU A 23 -4.10 13.01 -4.37
N ASP A 24 -3.95 14.06 -5.15
CA ASP A 24 -4.13 15.44 -4.71
C ASP A 24 -5.60 15.88 -4.59
N GLY A 25 -6.55 15.02 -4.93
CA GLY A 25 -7.98 15.25 -4.85
C GLY A 25 -8.66 15.73 -6.14
N ARG A 26 -7.89 16.00 -7.20
CA ARG A 26 -8.47 16.44 -8.48
C ARG A 26 -9.18 15.28 -9.17
N VAL A 27 -10.38 15.54 -9.67
CA VAL A 27 -11.09 14.61 -10.54
C VAL A 27 -10.55 14.75 -11.97
N LEU A 28 -9.96 13.69 -12.50
CA LEU A 28 -9.32 13.69 -13.83
C LEU A 28 -10.22 13.14 -14.92
N GLY A 29 -11.22 12.35 -14.56
CA GLY A 29 -12.11 11.72 -15.51
C GLY A 29 -13.10 10.80 -14.81
N GLN A 30 -13.76 9.98 -15.61
CA GLN A 30 -14.74 9.01 -15.13
C GLN A 30 -14.46 7.64 -15.72
N HIS A 31 -14.76 6.60 -14.95
CA HIS A 31 -14.63 5.21 -15.38
C HIS A 31 -16.00 4.52 -15.45
N LYS A 32 -16.07 3.42 -16.18
CA LYS A 32 -17.29 2.63 -16.38
C LYS A 32 -17.41 1.45 -15.42
N GLY A 33 -16.44 1.23 -14.58
CA GLY A 33 -16.44 0.17 -13.59
C GLY A 33 -15.02 -0.14 -13.10
N MET A 34 -14.85 -0.27 -11.78
CA MET A 34 -13.54 -0.56 -11.18
C MET A 34 -12.96 -1.90 -11.60
N ILE A 35 -13.80 -2.84 -12.04
CA ILE A 35 -13.37 -4.15 -12.53
C ILE A 35 -12.36 -4.05 -13.69
N HIS A 36 -12.37 -2.95 -14.43
CA HIS A 36 -11.47 -2.73 -15.56
C HIS A 36 -10.09 -2.20 -15.17
N TYR A 37 -9.84 -1.99 -13.88
CA TYR A 37 -8.62 -1.38 -13.36
C TYR A 37 -7.89 -2.31 -12.39
N THR A 38 -6.57 -2.26 -12.44
CA THR A 38 -5.68 -3.03 -11.56
C THR A 38 -4.66 -2.08 -10.94
N VAL A 39 -4.40 -2.24 -9.65
CA VAL A 39 -3.34 -1.46 -8.97
C VAL A 39 -2.00 -1.67 -9.68
N GLY A 40 -1.31 -0.57 -9.96
CA GLY A 40 -0.08 -0.55 -10.75
C GLY A 40 -0.27 -0.33 -12.24
N GLN A 41 -1.51 -0.35 -12.73
CA GLN A 41 -1.82 -0.13 -14.14
C GLN A 41 -1.45 1.28 -14.58
N ARG A 42 -0.77 1.40 -15.72
CA ARG A 42 -0.39 2.66 -16.35
C ARG A 42 -1.20 2.96 -17.60
N LYS A 43 -1.41 1.95 -18.46
CA LYS A 43 -2.08 2.10 -19.74
C LYS A 43 -3.60 2.00 -19.61
N GLY A 44 -4.33 2.67 -20.50
CA GLY A 44 -5.78 2.59 -20.55
C GLY A 44 -6.53 3.40 -19.52
N LEU A 45 -5.86 4.35 -18.86
CA LEU A 45 -6.51 5.25 -17.87
C LEU A 45 -7.35 6.34 -18.52
N GLU A 46 -7.13 6.65 -19.81
CA GLU A 46 -7.85 7.67 -20.58
C GLU A 46 -7.85 9.07 -19.94
N VAL A 47 -6.81 9.38 -19.16
CA VAL A 47 -6.61 10.68 -18.54
C VAL A 47 -5.46 11.40 -19.25
N GLY A 48 -5.80 12.25 -20.20
CA GLY A 48 -4.85 13.01 -20.97
C GLY A 48 -4.32 14.25 -20.26
N GLY A 49 -3.27 14.86 -20.82
CA GLY A 49 -2.78 16.16 -20.40
C GLY A 49 -2.01 16.20 -19.09
N GLN A 50 -1.56 15.05 -18.58
CA GLN A 50 -0.81 14.99 -17.34
C GLN A 50 0.72 15.14 -17.61
N PRO A 51 1.43 15.94 -16.78
CA PRO A 51 2.86 16.18 -16.97
C PRO A 51 3.75 14.96 -16.72
N VAL A 52 3.27 14.01 -15.93
CA VAL A 52 3.97 12.75 -15.60
C VAL A 52 3.05 11.57 -15.83
N PRO A 53 3.59 10.38 -16.13
CA PRO A 53 2.77 9.17 -16.20
C PRO A 53 2.04 8.88 -14.90
N LEU A 54 0.77 8.49 -15.01
CA LEU A 54 -0.05 8.11 -13.86
C LEU A 54 -0.26 6.61 -13.80
N TYR A 55 -0.39 6.13 -12.57
CA TYR A 55 -0.61 4.73 -12.24
C TYR A 55 -1.84 4.60 -11.34
N VAL A 56 -2.55 3.50 -11.44
CA VAL A 56 -3.59 3.16 -10.46
C VAL A 56 -2.91 2.85 -9.13
N ILE A 57 -3.18 3.65 -8.13
CA ILE A 57 -2.61 3.54 -6.78
C ILE A 57 -3.51 2.72 -5.88
N ARG A 58 -4.82 2.95 -5.96
CA ARG A 58 -5.81 2.29 -5.12
C ARG A 58 -7.17 2.25 -5.80
N LEU A 59 -7.94 1.23 -5.50
CA LEU A 59 -9.35 1.11 -5.84
C LEU A 59 -10.16 1.30 -4.56
N ASP A 60 -11.11 2.22 -4.55
CA ASP A 60 -11.96 2.49 -3.41
C ASP A 60 -13.41 2.11 -3.71
N PRO A 61 -13.86 0.90 -3.32
CA PRO A 61 -15.22 0.46 -3.59
C PRO A 61 -16.28 1.28 -2.87
N ALA A 62 -15.98 1.83 -1.70
CA ALA A 62 -16.93 2.61 -0.90
C ALA A 62 -17.36 3.89 -1.60
N THR A 63 -16.46 4.54 -2.33
CA THR A 63 -16.73 5.79 -3.06
C THR A 63 -16.79 5.61 -4.57
N GLN A 64 -16.61 4.40 -5.08
CA GLN A 64 -16.53 4.09 -6.52
C GLN A 64 -15.40 4.85 -7.22
N ARG A 65 -14.31 5.16 -6.52
CA ARG A 65 -13.18 5.91 -7.06
C ARG A 65 -12.01 5.03 -7.45
N VAL A 66 -11.42 5.35 -8.59
CA VAL A 66 -10.10 4.85 -8.99
C VAL A 66 -9.10 5.96 -8.65
N ILE A 67 -8.22 5.70 -7.69
CA ILE A 67 -7.22 6.67 -7.24
C ILE A 67 -5.95 6.47 -8.05
N VAL A 68 -5.48 7.54 -8.67
CA VAL A 68 -4.27 7.53 -9.51
C VAL A 68 -3.22 8.51 -8.98
N GLY A 69 -1.97 8.26 -9.32
CA GLY A 69 -0.86 9.10 -8.88
C GLY A 69 0.45 8.71 -9.54
N PRO A 70 1.56 9.37 -9.18
CA PRO A 70 2.86 9.05 -9.71
C PRO A 70 3.34 7.68 -9.24
N ARG A 71 4.31 7.10 -9.96
CA ARG A 71 4.85 5.77 -9.66
C ARG A 71 5.34 5.64 -8.20
N GLU A 72 5.93 6.68 -7.65
CA GLU A 72 6.49 6.71 -6.29
C GLU A 72 5.44 6.42 -5.22
N ALA A 73 4.18 6.70 -5.49
CA ALA A 73 3.08 6.39 -4.58
C ALA A 73 2.78 4.89 -4.47
N LEU A 74 3.32 4.07 -5.38
CA LEU A 74 3.24 2.60 -5.31
C LEU A 74 4.32 1.98 -4.43
N ALA A 75 5.31 2.74 -3.99
CA ALA A 75 6.41 2.23 -3.16
C ALA A 75 5.88 1.72 -1.81
N VAL A 76 6.28 0.51 -1.45
CA VAL A 76 5.89 -0.16 -0.21
C VAL A 76 6.99 0.02 0.82
N GLN A 77 6.66 0.61 1.96
CA GLN A 77 7.60 0.83 3.06
C GLN A 77 7.69 -0.36 3.99
N ALA A 78 6.58 -1.04 4.24
CA ALA A 78 6.52 -2.19 5.15
C ALA A 78 5.49 -3.21 4.69
N ALA A 79 5.69 -4.46 5.10
CA ALA A 79 4.77 -5.55 4.84
C ALA A 79 4.53 -6.36 6.11
N ARG A 80 3.28 -6.74 6.38
CA ARG A 80 2.96 -7.64 7.47
C ARG A 80 3.14 -9.09 7.03
N ILE A 81 3.92 -9.84 7.80
CA ILE A 81 4.27 -11.22 7.51
C ILE A 81 3.45 -12.15 8.41
N VAL A 82 2.80 -13.12 7.82
CA VAL A 82 2.02 -14.16 8.50
C VAL A 82 2.53 -15.55 8.14
N ASP A 83 2.12 -16.54 8.90
CA ASP A 83 2.51 -17.95 8.73
C ASP A 83 4.04 -18.10 8.64
N ALA A 84 4.76 -17.31 9.41
CA ALA A 84 6.20 -17.27 9.40
C ALA A 84 6.81 -18.47 10.14
N ASN A 85 7.82 -19.07 9.53
CA ASN A 85 8.68 -20.06 10.15
C ASN A 85 10.08 -19.49 10.31
N TRP A 86 10.51 -19.25 11.55
CA TRP A 86 11.79 -18.64 11.87
C TRP A 86 12.79 -19.68 12.35
N LEU A 87 13.98 -19.65 11.76
CA LEU A 87 15.11 -20.50 12.14
C LEU A 87 16.08 -19.80 13.09
N ALA A 88 15.89 -18.49 13.32
CA ALA A 88 16.66 -17.65 14.21
C ALA A 88 15.83 -16.49 14.72
N ASP A 89 16.21 -15.87 15.84
CA ASP A 89 15.63 -14.62 16.29
C ASP A 89 16.18 -13.46 15.45
N VAL A 90 15.28 -12.72 14.80
CA VAL A 90 15.65 -11.65 13.87
C VAL A 90 15.12 -10.27 14.29
N GLN A 91 14.40 -10.20 15.39
CA GLN A 91 13.75 -8.95 15.82
C GLN A 91 14.74 -7.80 16.00
N GLY A 92 14.50 -6.68 15.29
CA GLY A 92 15.30 -5.47 15.36
C GLY A 92 16.69 -5.57 14.70
N ARG A 93 17.05 -6.71 14.15
CA ARG A 93 18.36 -6.95 13.52
C ARG A 93 18.31 -6.62 12.03
N PRO A 94 19.40 -6.09 11.43
CA PRO A 94 19.51 -5.97 9.99
C PRO A 94 19.46 -7.35 9.33
N ILE A 95 18.53 -7.54 8.40
CA ILE A 95 18.40 -8.75 7.59
C ILE A 95 18.20 -8.38 6.13
N PHE A 96 18.18 -9.37 5.26
CA PHE A 96 17.81 -9.24 3.87
C PHE A 96 16.51 -10.00 3.61
N ALA A 97 15.60 -9.40 2.87
CA ALA A 97 14.32 -9.99 2.53
C ALA A 97 14.14 -10.09 1.01
N LYS A 98 13.79 -11.28 0.54
CA LYS A 98 13.35 -11.50 -0.84
C LYS A 98 11.84 -11.59 -0.85
N VAL A 99 11.20 -10.62 -1.48
CA VAL A 99 9.74 -10.43 -1.49
C VAL A 99 9.10 -10.62 -2.87
N ARG A 100 9.92 -10.91 -3.88
CA ARG A 100 9.50 -11.26 -5.23
C ARG A 100 10.40 -12.37 -5.77
N SER A 101 9.83 -13.31 -6.55
CA SER A 101 10.54 -14.49 -7.02
C SER A 101 11.78 -14.18 -7.87
N MET A 102 11.75 -13.11 -8.66
CA MET A 102 12.84 -12.73 -9.57
C MET A 102 13.68 -11.56 -9.07
N ALA A 103 13.45 -11.09 -7.84
CA ALA A 103 14.20 -10.00 -7.27
C ALA A 103 15.33 -10.49 -6.37
N LYS A 104 16.36 -9.67 -6.19
CA LYS A 104 17.40 -9.89 -5.20
C LYS A 104 16.87 -9.57 -3.81
N PRO A 105 17.40 -10.22 -2.75
CA PRO A 105 17.12 -9.82 -1.38
C PRO A 105 17.51 -8.36 -1.13
N VAL A 106 16.70 -7.65 -0.36
CA VAL A 106 16.89 -6.22 -0.04
C VAL A 106 17.02 -6.02 1.47
N PRO A 107 17.76 -4.99 1.92
CA PRO A 107 17.91 -4.73 3.35
C PRO A 107 16.57 -4.38 4.01
N ALA A 108 16.32 -4.99 5.16
CA ALA A 108 15.07 -4.83 5.90
C ALA A 108 15.26 -5.18 7.38
N ARG A 109 14.23 -4.93 8.18
CA ARG A 109 14.16 -5.31 9.60
C ARG A 109 12.77 -5.78 9.97
N MET A 110 12.70 -6.77 10.87
CA MET A 110 11.43 -7.17 11.48
C MET A 110 11.20 -6.42 12.79
N ASP A 111 9.97 -5.93 12.95
CA ASP A 111 9.43 -5.42 14.20
C ASP A 111 8.06 -6.08 14.44
N GLY A 112 8.01 -7.05 15.33
CA GLY A 112 6.84 -7.90 15.48
C GLY A 112 6.58 -8.67 14.18
N GLU A 113 5.39 -8.51 13.62
CA GLU A 113 4.98 -9.10 12.34
C GLU A 113 5.28 -8.22 11.13
N TRP A 114 5.77 -7.00 11.35
CA TRP A 114 6.01 -6.04 10.27
C TRP A 114 7.46 -6.06 9.81
N LEU A 115 7.63 -6.31 8.51
CA LEU A 115 8.90 -6.18 7.81
C LEU A 115 9.00 -4.76 7.27
N SER A 116 9.97 -4.00 7.78
CA SER A 116 10.25 -2.64 7.29
C SER A 116 11.43 -2.66 6.34
N PHE A 117 11.26 -2.10 5.16
CA PHE A 117 12.32 -1.98 4.16
C PHE A 117 13.18 -0.75 4.44
N ASP A 118 14.49 -0.87 4.32
CA ASP A 118 15.41 0.27 4.45
C ASP A 118 15.16 1.30 3.35
N THR A 119 14.87 0.83 2.15
CA THR A 119 14.42 1.65 1.02
C THR A 119 13.09 1.10 0.52
N PRO A 120 12.07 1.93 0.30
CA PRO A 120 10.78 1.44 -0.19
C PRO A 120 10.90 0.59 -1.45
N GLU A 121 10.11 -0.49 -1.51
CA GLU A 121 10.14 -1.50 -2.56
C GLU A 121 8.89 -1.45 -3.44
N TYR A 122 9.05 -1.88 -4.70
CA TYR A 122 7.94 -2.02 -5.65
C TYR A 122 7.59 -3.49 -5.86
N GLY A 123 6.34 -3.74 -6.24
CA GLY A 123 5.89 -5.08 -6.58
C GLY A 123 5.72 -6.03 -5.39
N VAL A 124 5.65 -5.47 -4.18
CA VAL A 124 5.30 -6.21 -2.97
C VAL A 124 3.79 -6.35 -2.92
N ALA A 125 3.27 -7.55 -2.83
CA ALA A 125 1.84 -7.80 -2.88
C ALA A 125 1.39 -8.88 -1.89
N PRO A 126 0.18 -8.75 -1.32
CA PRO A 126 -0.41 -9.80 -0.49
C PRO A 126 -0.50 -11.13 -1.23
N GLY A 127 -0.29 -12.22 -0.52
CA GLY A 127 -0.30 -13.59 -1.06
C GLY A 127 1.05 -14.07 -1.57
N GLN A 128 2.03 -13.21 -1.72
CA GLN A 128 3.39 -13.59 -2.12
C GLN A 128 4.22 -14.10 -0.94
N ALA A 129 5.13 -15.02 -1.22
CA ALA A 129 6.09 -15.51 -0.25
C ALA A 129 7.21 -14.49 0.00
N ALA A 130 7.65 -14.43 1.25
CA ALA A 130 8.84 -13.70 1.66
C ALA A 130 9.86 -14.68 2.25
N VAL A 131 11.13 -14.52 1.90
CA VAL A 131 12.23 -15.32 2.44
C VAL A 131 13.30 -14.39 3.02
N PHE A 132 13.81 -14.73 4.18
CA PHE A 132 14.71 -13.87 4.96
C PHE A 132 16.09 -14.49 5.06
N TYR A 133 17.11 -13.65 4.92
CA TYR A 133 18.50 -14.07 4.84
C TYR A 133 19.43 -13.22 5.72
N ASP A 134 20.52 -13.86 6.15
CA ASP A 134 21.76 -13.21 6.60
C ASP A 134 22.88 -13.72 5.67
N GLY A 135 23.29 -12.88 4.71
CA GLY A 135 24.12 -13.33 3.61
C GLY A 135 23.45 -14.46 2.82
N GLU A 136 24.07 -15.62 2.75
CA GLU A 136 23.50 -16.81 2.09
C GLU A 136 22.69 -17.71 3.04
N ARG A 137 22.73 -17.41 4.33
CA ARG A 137 22.00 -18.18 5.34
C ARG A 137 20.53 -17.81 5.34
N VAL A 138 19.65 -18.79 5.19
CA VAL A 138 18.21 -18.62 5.34
C VAL A 138 17.85 -18.48 6.83
N LEU A 139 17.18 -17.40 7.18
CA LEU A 139 16.71 -17.13 8.54
C LEU A 139 15.26 -17.52 8.77
N GLY A 140 14.49 -17.67 7.71
CA GLY A 140 13.10 -18.03 7.77
C GLY A 140 12.34 -17.64 6.50
N GLY A 141 11.02 -17.79 6.56
CA GLY A 141 10.11 -17.41 5.47
C GLY A 141 8.70 -17.28 5.97
N GLY A 142 7.85 -16.65 5.20
CA GLY A 142 6.45 -16.44 5.52
C GLY A 142 5.67 -15.94 4.31
N GLU A 143 4.47 -15.47 4.57
CA GLU A 143 3.56 -14.93 3.55
C GLU A 143 3.26 -13.46 3.83
N ILE A 144 3.24 -12.66 2.78
CA ILE A 144 2.84 -11.25 2.86
C ILE A 144 1.31 -11.19 2.96
N ALA A 145 0.78 -10.67 4.07
CA ALA A 145 -0.65 -10.50 4.29
C ALA A 145 -1.14 -9.11 3.96
N GLU A 146 -0.34 -8.10 4.27
CA GLU A 146 -0.64 -6.68 4.03
C GLU A 146 0.61 -5.93 3.59
N GLU A 147 0.40 -4.85 2.88
CA GLU A 147 1.43 -3.88 2.54
C GLU A 147 1.08 -2.51 3.14
N ARG A 148 2.10 -1.75 3.54
CA ARG A 148 1.96 -0.35 3.92
C ARG A 148 2.81 0.50 2.98
N ARG A 149 2.17 1.38 2.23
CA ARG A 149 2.86 2.27 1.30
C ARG A 149 3.46 3.46 2.03
N ALA A 150 4.53 4.00 1.47
CA ALA A 150 5.19 5.19 2.01
C ALA A 150 4.22 6.38 2.12
N SER A 151 3.33 6.56 1.14
CA SER A 151 2.31 7.60 1.13
C SER A 151 1.29 7.48 2.26
N GLU A 152 0.92 6.26 2.65
CA GLU A 152 -0.02 5.99 3.75
C GLU A 152 0.61 6.27 5.13
N ALA A 153 1.91 6.02 5.28
CA ALA A 153 2.64 6.33 6.51
C ALA A 153 2.71 7.84 6.77
N ASP A 154 2.83 8.65 5.73
CA ASP A 154 2.84 10.10 5.84
C ASP A 154 1.46 10.64 6.25
N GLU A 155 0.37 10.08 5.73
CA GLU A 155 -0.99 10.45 6.11
C GLU A 155 -1.28 10.13 7.58
N GLU A 156 -0.94 8.94 8.07
CA GLU A 156 -1.12 8.55 9.48
C GLU A 156 -0.31 9.44 10.42
N HIS A 157 0.89 9.84 10.02
CA HIS A 157 1.74 10.71 10.83
C HIS A 157 1.18 12.14 10.91
N GLU A 158 0.59 12.63 9.83
CA GLU A 158 -0.05 13.94 9.79
C GLU A 158 -1.36 13.96 10.58
N GLU A 159 -2.16 12.89 10.51
CA GLU A 159 -3.36 12.75 11.33
C GLU A 159 -3.04 12.70 12.83
N ARG A 160 -2.01 11.98 13.24
CA ARG A 160 -1.55 11.95 14.63
C ARG A 160 -1.12 13.32 15.13
N ARG A 161 -0.38 14.08 14.32
CA ARG A 161 0.03 15.45 14.67
C ARG A 161 -1.17 16.37 14.85
N ARG A 162 -2.17 16.28 13.99
CA ARG A 162 -3.40 17.07 14.10
C ARG A 162 -4.22 16.68 15.33
N GLY A 163 -4.23 15.40 15.69
CA GLY A 163 -4.91 14.90 16.89
C GLY A 163 -4.27 15.39 18.19
N ASP A 164 -2.95 15.42 18.25
CA ASP A 164 -2.19 15.89 19.42
C ASP A 164 -2.34 17.42 19.62
N ASP A 165 -2.36 18.17 18.52
CA ASP A 165 -2.52 19.63 18.57
C ASP A 165 -3.95 20.05 19.01
N ALA A 166 -4.95 19.24 18.67
CA ALA A 166 -6.32 19.45 19.11
C ALA A 166 -6.55 19.13 20.59
N SER A 167 -5.74 18.28 21.21
CA SER A 167 -5.85 17.93 22.62
C SER A 167 -5.17 18.94 23.55
N ASP A 168 -4.17 19.65 23.07
CA ASP A 168 -3.43 20.64 23.86
C ASP A 168 -4.17 21.99 24.01
N GLY A 169 -5.14 22.25 23.12
CA GLY A 169 -5.98 23.46 23.16
C GLY A 169 -7.09 23.48 24.21
N ARG A 170 -7.33 22.39 24.95
CA ARG A 170 -8.43 22.27 25.93
C ARG A 170 -8.07 22.52 27.38
N LEU A 171 -6.80 22.74 27.70
CA LEU A 171 -6.34 22.92 29.08
C LEU A 171 -6.16 24.38 29.52
N ALA A 172 -6.57 25.38 28.73
CA ALA A 172 -6.37 26.79 29.00
C ALA A 172 -7.61 27.55 29.47
N VAL A 173 -8.68 26.88 29.92
CA VAL A 173 -9.87 27.53 30.46
C VAL A 173 -10.25 26.87 31.79
N GLY A 174 -9.68 27.38 32.87
CA GLY A 174 -10.05 26.91 34.16
C GLY A 174 -9.29 27.64 35.25
N GLY A 175 -9.77 28.81 35.69
CA GLY A 175 -9.30 29.38 36.90
C GLY A 175 -9.38 30.86 36.95
N GLU A 176 -10.53 31.36 37.34
CA GLU A 176 -10.63 32.49 38.27
C GLU A 176 -12.03 32.52 38.83
N GLY A 177 -12.12 32.16 40.09
CA GLY A 177 -13.20 32.53 40.96
C GLY A 177 -12.66 33.44 42.02
#